data_7c2cc5aeb14cb8f6e26256666624eb07
#
_entry.id   7c2cc5aeb14cb8f6e26256666624eb07
#
_cell.length_a   1.000
_cell.length_b   1.000
_cell.length_c   1.000
_cell.angle_alpha   90.00
_cell.angle_beta   90.00
_cell.angle_gamma   90.00
#
_symmetry.space_group_name_H-M   'P 1'
#
loop_
_entity.id
_entity.type
_entity.pdbx_description
1 polymer ?
#
loop_
_entity_poly.entity_id
_entity_poly.type
_entity_poly.pdbx_seq_one_letter_code
_entity_poly.pdbx_strand_id
1 'polypeptide(L)'
;IVAVLGIVSTLFGFNRFLTANGLNLSALLGFALVMGFGGALISLLISKPVAKWSAGVQVIEQPRNADEAWIVETVRKFADQAGIGMPEVGIFEGDPNAFATGAFKNSALVAVSTGLLQNMTHEEIEAVIGHEVAHIANGDMVTMTLIQGVMNTFVVFLSRVIGYAVDSFLRKGDSQNSGPGIGYWVTTIVLDIVLGFLAAIIVAWFSRQREFRADAGAAQLMGRRQPMINALARLGGLHTAELPKSMSALGIAGGIGQLFSTHPPIEERIARLQQPQG
;
A
#
# COMPACT_ATOMS: atom_id res chain seq x y z
N ILE A 1 -3.34 -0.74 -17.77
CA ILE A 1 -4.37 -0.18 -16.87
C ILE A 1 -4.94 1.11 -17.46
N VAL A 2 -4.14 2.17 -17.71
CA VAL A 2 -4.63 3.49 -18.19
C VAL A 2 -5.48 3.37 -19.46
N ALA A 3 -5.04 2.57 -20.45
CA ALA A 3 -5.81 2.34 -21.68
C ALA A 3 -7.18 1.73 -21.42
N VAL A 4 -7.27 0.73 -20.52
CA VAL A 4 -8.53 0.08 -20.14
C VAL A 4 -9.46 1.08 -19.45
N LEU A 5 -8.96 1.86 -18.50
CA LEU A 5 -9.73 2.88 -17.82
C LEU A 5 -10.20 3.99 -18.76
N GLY A 6 -9.38 4.37 -19.74
CA GLY A 6 -9.74 5.29 -20.80
C GLY A 6 -10.89 4.78 -21.66
N ILE A 7 -10.86 3.49 -22.06
CA ILE A 7 -11.96 2.84 -22.79
C ILE A 7 -13.24 2.83 -21.95
N VAL A 8 -13.16 2.42 -20.68
CA VAL A 8 -14.31 2.42 -19.77
C VAL A 8 -14.91 3.83 -19.66
N SER A 9 -14.09 4.85 -19.40
CA SER A 9 -14.54 6.24 -19.33
C SER A 9 -15.22 6.71 -20.62
N THR A 10 -14.73 6.25 -21.77
CA THR A 10 -15.31 6.60 -23.07
C THR A 10 -16.67 5.92 -23.29
N LEU A 11 -16.79 4.65 -22.94
CA LEU A 11 -18.03 3.89 -23.08
C LEU A 11 -19.17 4.49 -22.24
N PHE A 12 -18.88 5.02 -21.05
CA PHE A 12 -19.85 5.68 -20.19
C PHE A 12 -19.97 7.20 -20.46
N GLY A 13 -19.23 7.73 -21.43
CA GLY A 13 -19.27 9.16 -21.77
C GLY A 13 -18.60 10.09 -20.74
N PHE A 14 -17.91 9.54 -19.76
CA PHE A 14 -17.26 10.32 -18.69
C PHE A 14 -16.04 11.11 -19.15
N ASN A 15 -15.42 10.73 -20.26
CA ASN A 15 -14.33 11.48 -20.88
C ASN A 15 -14.78 12.84 -21.48
N ARG A 16 -16.09 13.06 -21.64
CA ARG A 16 -16.68 14.31 -22.16
C ARG A 16 -17.08 15.29 -21.07
N PHE A 17 -16.23 15.44 -20.06
CA PHE A 17 -16.51 16.38 -18.97
C PHE A 17 -16.23 17.86 -19.32
N LEU A 18 -15.41 18.12 -20.35
CA LEU A 18 -15.23 19.43 -20.94
C LEU A 18 -16.14 19.55 -22.18
N THR A 19 -17.10 20.46 -22.12
CA THR A 19 -18.09 20.66 -23.18
C THR A 19 -18.08 22.11 -23.66
N ALA A 20 -18.72 22.40 -24.81
CA ALA A 20 -18.88 23.75 -25.27
C ALA A 20 -19.60 24.66 -24.27
N ASN A 21 -20.44 24.09 -23.40
CA ASN A 21 -21.20 24.80 -22.36
C ASN A 21 -20.43 24.89 -21.02
N GLY A 22 -19.17 24.45 -20.97
CA GLY A 22 -18.36 24.48 -19.78
C GLY A 22 -18.06 23.10 -19.17
N LEU A 23 -17.74 23.07 -17.87
CA LEU A 23 -17.36 21.86 -17.14
C LEU A 23 -18.60 21.11 -16.65
N ASN A 24 -18.75 19.85 -17.10
CA ASN A 24 -19.76 18.94 -16.61
C ASN A 24 -19.21 18.19 -15.37
N LEU A 25 -19.61 18.63 -14.17
CA LEU A 25 -19.14 18.08 -12.91
C LEU A 25 -19.52 16.61 -12.69
N SER A 26 -20.70 16.19 -13.17
CA SER A 26 -21.15 14.80 -13.04
C SER A 26 -20.31 13.86 -13.90
N ALA A 27 -20.04 14.23 -15.15
CA ALA A 27 -19.17 13.47 -16.02
C ALA A 27 -17.71 13.46 -15.49
N LEU A 28 -17.23 14.58 -14.95
CA LEU A 28 -15.90 14.68 -14.33
C LEU A 28 -15.81 13.79 -13.09
N LEU A 29 -16.83 13.77 -12.23
CA LEU A 29 -16.85 12.89 -11.07
C LEU A 29 -16.82 11.42 -11.50
N GLY A 30 -17.60 11.03 -12.50
CA GLY A 30 -17.55 9.69 -13.09
C GLY A 30 -16.18 9.34 -13.63
N PHE A 31 -15.55 10.26 -14.36
CA PHE A 31 -14.17 10.10 -14.85
C PHE A 31 -13.18 9.92 -13.70
N ALA A 32 -13.25 10.79 -12.69
CA ALA A 32 -12.35 10.74 -11.54
C ALA A 32 -12.51 9.46 -10.72
N LEU A 33 -13.74 8.95 -10.55
CA LEU A 33 -14.01 7.67 -9.89
C LEU A 33 -13.43 6.49 -10.67
N VAL A 34 -13.63 6.45 -11.98
CA VAL A 34 -13.06 5.40 -12.83
C VAL A 34 -11.53 5.41 -12.77
N MET A 35 -10.92 6.58 -12.89
CA MET A 35 -9.46 6.71 -12.86
C MET A 35 -8.87 6.44 -11.47
N GLY A 36 -9.50 6.94 -10.42
CA GLY A 36 -9.04 6.81 -9.04
C GLY A 36 -9.19 5.40 -8.48
N PHE A 37 -10.39 4.85 -8.54
CA PHE A 37 -10.65 3.50 -8.02
C PHE A 37 -10.25 2.39 -9.00
N GLY A 38 -10.44 2.59 -10.30
CA GLY A 38 -10.19 1.54 -11.29
C GLY A 38 -8.75 1.03 -11.25
N GLY A 39 -7.78 1.94 -11.20
CA GLY A 39 -6.37 1.57 -11.06
C GLY A 39 -6.06 0.82 -9.76
N ALA A 40 -6.58 1.30 -8.64
CA ALA A 40 -6.38 0.71 -7.33
C ALA A 40 -7.01 -0.69 -7.23
N LEU A 41 -8.25 -0.85 -7.71
CA LEU A 41 -8.95 -2.14 -7.72
C LEU A 41 -8.27 -3.17 -8.64
N ILE A 42 -7.87 -2.77 -9.85
CA ILE A 42 -7.14 -3.67 -10.76
C ILE A 42 -5.82 -4.10 -10.10
N SER A 43 -5.06 -3.17 -9.50
CA SER A 43 -3.82 -3.48 -8.81
C SER A 43 -4.04 -4.46 -7.65
N LEU A 44 -5.10 -4.30 -6.87
CA LEU A 44 -5.45 -5.23 -5.80
C LEU A 44 -5.77 -6.63 -6.33
N LEU A 45 -6.59 -6.73 -7.38
CA LEU A 45 -7.00 -8.02 -7.96
C LEU A 45 -5.84 -8.80 -8.54
N ILE A 46 -4.85 -8.11 -9.15
CA ILE A 46 -3.67 -8.74 -9.73
C ILE A 46 -2.48 -8.80 -8.76
N SER A 47 -2.61 -8.31 -7.52
CA SER A 47 -1.50 -8.21 -6.55
C SER A 47 -0.83 -9.57 -6.28
N LYS A 48 -1.61 -10.62 -6.07
CA LYS A 48 -1.10 -11.96 -5.78
C LYS A 48 -0.31 -12.59 -6.94
N PRO A 49 -0.82 -12.68 -8.19
CA PRO A 49 -0.02 -13.18 -9.31
C PRO A 49 1.20 -12.30 -9.61
N VAL A 50 1.08 -10.98 -9.48
CA VAL A 50 2.21 -10.07 -9.69
C VAL A 50 3.29 -10.29 -8.62
N ALA A 51 2.92 -10.42 -7.34
CA ALA A 51 3.86 -10.68 -6.27
C ALA A 51 4.58 -12.02 -6.44
N LYS A 52 3.83 -13.09 -6.80
CA LYS A 52 4.45 -14.39 -7.10
C LYS A 52 5.48 -14.31 -8.21
N TRP A 53 5.14 -13.62 -9.28
CA TRP A 53 6.03 -13.50 -10.44
C TRP A 53 7.22 -12.57 -10.16
N SER A 54 7.00 -11.39 -9.57
CA SER A 54 8.04 -10.37 -9.37
C SER A 54 9.06 -10.75 -8.29
N ALA A 55 8.61 -11.41 -7.22
CA ALA A 55 9.48 -11.90 -6.15
C ALA A 55 9.98 -13.33 -6.38
N GLY A 56 9.55 -14.01 -7.42
CA GLY A 56 9.93 -15.40 -7.68
C GLY A 56 9.44 -16.36 -6.60
N VAL A 57 8.26 -16.12 -6.03
CA VAL A 57 7.72 -16.92 -4.92
C VAL A 57 7.44 -18.36 -5.35
N GLN A 58 8.07 -19.29 -4.69
CA GLN A 58 7.80 -20.72 -4.81
C GLN A 58 6.73 -21.10 -3.76
N VAL A 59 5.54 -21.42 -4.24
CA VAL A 59 4.44 -21.86 -3.37
C VAL A 59 4.70 -23.25 -2.85
N ILE A 60 4.53 -23.47 -1.56
CA ILE A 60 4.69 -24.77 -0.89
C ILE A 60 3.35 -25.50 -1.02
N GLU A 61 3.21 -26.34 -2.05
CA GLU A 61 2.04 -27.22 -2.18
C GLU A 61 2.14 -28.42 -1.22
N GLN A 62 3.32 -29.00 -1.13
CA GLN A 62 3.67 -30.05 -0.18
C GLN A 62 5.04 -29.72 0.44
N PRO A 63 5.13 -29.67 1.78
CA PRO A 63 6.39 -29.40 2.46
C PRO A 63 7.46 -30.45 2.11
N ARG A 64 8.65 -30.03 1.74
CA ARG A 64 9.78 -30.90 1.33
C ARG A 64 10.77 -31.13 2.46
N ASN A 65 10.75 -30.29 3.49
CA ASN A 65 11.63 -30.33 4.63
C ASN A 65 10.90 -29.85 5.91
N ALA A 66 11.59 -29.95 7.05
CA ALA A 66 11.03 -29.59 8.35
C ALA A 66 10.69 -28.10 8.44
N ASP A 67 11.51 -27.23 7.85
CA ASP A 67 11.30 -25.78 7.89
C ASP A 67 10.05 -25.37 7.10
N GLU A 68 9.87 -25.93 5.89
CA GLU A 68 8.66 -25.70 5.09
C GLU A 68 7.40 -26.19 5.83
N ALA A 69 7.48 -27.39 6.45
CA ALA A 69 6.37 -27.94 7.21
C ALA A 69 6.01 -27.05 8.41
N TRP A 70 7.02 -26.55 9.11
CA TRP A 70 6.85 -25.67 10.25
C TRP A 70 6.25 -24.32 9.85
N ILE A 71 6.71 -23.70 8.73
CA ILE A 71 6.14 -22.44 8.24
C ILE A 71 4.66 -22.62 7.88
N VAL A 72 4.31 -23.68 7.13
CA VAL A 72 2.93 -23.98 6.75
C VAL A 72 2.05 -24.17 7.97
N GLU A 73 2.52 -24.92 8.97
CA GLU A 73 1.77 -25.16 10.21
C GLU A 73 1.61 -23.90 11.05
N THR A 74 2.64 -23.04 11.10
CA THR A 74 2.59 -21.73 11.77
C THR A 74 1.53 -20.82 11.12
N VAL A 75 1.52 -20.72 9.80
CA VAL A 75 0.50 -19.94 9.08
C VAL A 75 -0.89 -20.50 9.33
N ARG A 76 -1.06 -21.83 9.30
CA ARG A 76 -2.33 -22.50 9.57
C ARG A 76 -2.85 -22.18 10.96
N LYS A 77 -2.00 -22.36 11.98
CA LYS A 77 -2.31 -22.05 13.38
C LYS A 77 -2.82 -20.61 13.52
N PHE A 78 -2.13 -19.64 12.92
CA PHE A 78 -2.53 -18.25 13.05
C PHE A 78 -3.75 -17.90 12.19
N ALA A 79 -3.93 -18.51 11.02
CA ALA A 79 -5.12 -18.35 10.21
C ALA A 79 -6.38 -18.85 10.93
N ASP A 80 -6.28 -20.02 11.57
CA ASP A 80 -7.37 -20.60 12.37
C ASP A 80 -7.71 -19.70 13.57
N GLN A 81 -6.70 -19.22 14.29
CA GLN A 81 -6.89 -18.31 15.42
C GLN A 81 -7.50 -16.96 15.01
N ALA A 82 -7.13 -16.46 13.82
CA ALA A 82 -7.64 -15.21 13.27
C ALA A 82 -9.00 -15.37 12.55
N GLY A 83 -9.52 -16.60 12.39
CA GLY A 83 -10.78 -16.89 11.73
C GLY A 83 -10.78 -16.55 10.24
N ILE A 84 -9.65 -16.74 9.54
CA ILE A 84 -9.50 -16.53 8.10
C ILE A 84 -9.25 -17.86 7.40
N GLY A 85 -9.55 -17.91 6.07
CA GLY A 85 -9.18 -19.06 5.25
C GLY A 85 -7.66 -19.23 5.19
N MET A 86 -7.18 -20.48 5.08
CA MET A 86 -5.74 -20.79 4.97
C MET A 86 -5.12 -20.05 3.77
N PRO A 87 -4.16 -19.13 3.99
CA PRO A 87 -3.44 -18.49 2.91
C PRO A 87 -2.56 -19.50 2.16
N GLU A 88 -2.27 -19.22 0.88
CA GLU A 88 -1.13 -19.87 0.24
C GLU A 88 0.16 -19.47 0.97
N VAL A 89 1.07 -20.40 1.11
CA VAL A 89 2.37 -20.17 1.75
C VAL A 89 3.47 -20.33 0.72
N GLY A 90 4.44 -19.42 0.70
CA GLY A 90 5.54 -19.48 -0.24
C GLY A 90 6.85 -19.00 0.33
N ILE A 91 7.93 -19.38 -0.33
CA ILE A 91 9.30 -18.94 -0.04
C ILE A 91 9.85 -18.23 -1.29
N PHE A 92 10.64 -17.18 -1.07
CA PHE A 92 11.34 -16.48 -2.14
C PHE A 92 12.79 -16.18 -1.73
N GLU A 93 13.66 -16.09 -2.73
CA GLU A 93 15.07 -15.71 -2.51
C GLU A 93 15.20 -14.21 -2.26
N GLY A 94 15.91 -13.80 -1.23
CA GLY A 94 16.16 -12.38 -0.94
C GLY A 94 16.59 -12.12 0.50
N ASP A 95 16.85 -10.84 0.78
CA ASP A 95 17.16 -10.33 2.11
C ASP A 95 16.04 -10.60 3.11
N PRO A 96 16.31 -10.51 4.43
CA PRO A 96 15.29 -10.76 5.46
C PRO A 96 14.01 -9.96 5.24
N ASN A 97 12.97 -10.62 4.78
CA ASN A 97 11.68 -10.01 4.47
C ASN A 97 10.54 -11.03 4.51
N ALA A 98 9.33 -10.56 4.74
CA ALA A 98 8.10 -11.30 4.53
C ALA A 98 7.02 -10.36 4.02
N PHE A 99 6.02 -10.89 3.36
CA PHE A 99 4.87 -10.11 2.95
C PHE A 99 3.61 -10.95 2.83
N ALA A 100 2.46 -10.29 3.03
CA ALA A 100 1.17 -10.83 2.69
C ALA A 100 0.54 -10.02 1.54
N THR A 101 -0.18 -10.71 0.65
CA THR A 101 -0.92 -10.07 -0.45
C THR A 101 -2.16 -10.87 -0.84
N GLY A 102 -3.07 -10.23 -1.54
CA GLY A 102 -4.30 -10.82 -2.02
C GLY A 102 -5.50 -9.91 -1.79
N ALA A 103 -6.50 -10.01 -2.67
CA ALA A 103 -7.70 -9.17 -2.62
C ALA A 103 -8.69 -9.60 -1.52
N PHE A 104 -8.66 -10.87 -1.10
CA PHE A 104 -9.65 -11.43 -0.19
C PHE A 104 -8.99 -12.21 0.95
N LYS A 105 -9.59 -12.15 2.15
CA LYS A 105 -9.11 -12.86 3.35
C LYS A 105 -8.93 -14.36 3.16
N ASN A 106 -9.79 -14.96 2.33
CA ASN A 106 -9.77 -16.41 2.06
C ASN A 106 -9.00 -16.78 0.79
N SER A 107 -8.29 -15.84 0.19
CA SER A 107 -7.47 -16.05 -1.02
C SER A 107 -6.19 -15.23 -0.99
N ALA A 108 -5.54 -15.21 0.17
CA ALA A 108 -4.30 -14.49 0.40
C ALA A 108 -3.07 -15.38 0.14
N LEU A 109 -1.91 -14.76 0.09
CA LEU A 109 -0.59 -15.36 0.05
C LEU A 109 0.23 -14.77 1.19
N VAL A 110 0.91 -15.62 1.95
CA VAL A 110 1.98 -15.24 2.88
C VAL A 110 3.29 -15.79 2.32
N ALA A 111 4.27 -14.94 2.12
CA ALA A 111 5.57 -15.34 1.62
C ALA A 111 6.69 -14.87 2.56
N VAL A 112 7.67 -15.75 2.79
CA VAL A 112 8.85 -15.47 3.61
C VAL A 112 10.11 -15.63 2.80
N SER A 113 11.12 -14.79 3.03
CA SER A 113 12.38 -14.89 2.30
C SER A 113 13.33 -15.91 2.92
N THR A 114 14.23 -16.46 2.11
CA THR A 114 15.34 -17.28 2.57
C THR A 114 16.23 -16.53 3.56
N GLY A 115 16.44 -15.23 3.33
CA GLY A 115 17.20 -14.38 4.25
C GLY A 115 16.54 -14.26 5.63
N LEU A 116 15.20 -14.22 5.72
CA LEU A 116 14.49 -14.22 6.99
C LEU A 116 14.75 -15.54 7.74
N LEU A 117 14.63 -16.67 7.04
CA LEU A 117 14.83 -18.01 7.63
C LEU A 117 16.24 -18.23 8.14
N GLN A 118 17.25 -17.64 7.50
CA GLN A 118 18.67 -17.80 7.86
C GLN A 118 19.10 -16.87 9.01
N ASN A 119 18.48 -15.70 9.14
CA ASN A 119 18.98 -14.64 10.03
C ASN A 119 18.12 -14.45 11.29
N MET A 120 16.97 -15.10 11.41
CA MET A 120 16.07 -14.94 12.55
C MET A 120 15.81 -16.25 13.28
N THR A 121 15.50 -16.16 14.56
CA THR A 121 15.06 -17.32 15.34
C THR A 121 13.65 -17.75 14.96
N HIS A 122 13.27 -18.99 15.22
CA HIS A 122 11.91 -19.48 14.97
C HIS A 122 10.84 -18.60 15.65
N GLU A 123 11.07 -18.14 16.87
CA GLU A 123 10.11 -17.26 17.57
C GLU A 123 9.96 -15.89 16.87
N GLU A 124 11.03 -15.33 16.35
CA GLU A 124 11.01 -14.07 15.61
C GLU A 124 10.30 -14.25 14.28
N ILE A 125 10.55 -15.37 13.58
CA ILE A 125 9.87 -15.70 12.32
C ILE A 125 8.36 -15.93 12.56
N GLU A 126 7.98 -16.65 13.63
CA GLU A 126 6.57 -16.79 14.02
C GLU A 126 5.91 -15.42 14.23
N ALA A 127 6.59 -14.48 14.90
CA ALA A 127 6.06 -13.15 15.12
C ALA A 127 5.86 -12.38 13.82
N VAL A 128 6.81 -12.48 12.86
CA VAL A 128 6.69 -11.89 11.53
C VAL A 128 5.53 -12.52 10.75
N ILE A 129 5.40 -13.85 10.75
CA ILE A 129 4.26 -14.54 10.14
C ILE A 129 2.94 -14.11 10.78
N GLY A 130 2.90 -13.97 12.11
CA GLY A 130 1.74 -13.46 12.83
C GLY A 130 1.36 -12.04 12.42
N HIS A 131 2.34 -11.18 12.17
CA HIS A 131 2.15 -9.83 11.65
C HIS A 131 1.51 -9.85 10.24
N GLU A 132 2.01 -10.69 9.34
CA GLU A 132 1.46 -10.83 7.99
C GLU A 132 0.03 -11.39 8.02
N VAL A 133 -0.24 -12.38 8.85
CA VAL A 133 -1.58 -12.94 9.05
C VAL A 133 -2.53 -11.89 9.65
N ALA A 134 -2.06 -11.05 10.57
CA ALA A 134 -2.85 -9.97 11.14
C ALA A 134 -3.26 -8.94 10.07
N HIS A 135 -2.40 -8.60 9.11
CA HIS A 135 -2.76 -7.76 7.96
C HIS A 135 -3.89 -8.36 7.13
N ILE A 136 -3.85 -9.67 6.87
CA ILE A 136 -4.92 -10.37 6.15
C ILE A 136 -6.22 -10.32 6.97
N ALA A 137 -6.17 -10.65 8.25
CA ALA A 137 -7.33 -10.67 9.13
C ALA A 137 -7.98 -9.30 9.28
N ASN A 138 -7.18 -8.23 9.35
CA ASN A 138 -7.65 -6.85 9.39
C ASN A 138 -8.25 -6.37 8.05
N GLY A 139 -8.00 -7.05 6.94
CA GLY A 139 -8.40 -6.62 5.59
C GLY A 139 -7.63 -5.39 5.11
N ASP A 140 -6.39 -5.27 5.52
CA ASP A 140 -5.57 -4.07 5.29
C ASP A 140 -5.31 -3.79 3.81
N MET A 141 -5.23 -4.83 2.95
CA MET A 141 -5.07 -4.68 1.50
C MET A 141 -6.27 -3.96 0.88
N VAL A 142 -7.49 -4.37 1.25
CA VAL A 142 -8.73 -3.73 0.76
C VAL A 142 -8.84 -2.31 1.31
N THR A 143 -8.60 -2.11 2.60
CA THR A 143 -8.66 -0.80 3.25
C THR A 143 -7.72 0.20 2.57
N MET A 144 -6.47 -0.18 2.33
CA MET A 144 -5.49 0.69 1.66
C MET A 144 -5.88 0.97 0.21
N THR A 145 -6.43 -0.02 -0.50
CA THR A 145 -6.94 0.16 -1.87
C THR A 145 -8.08 1.17 -1.92
N LEU A 146 -9.02 1.10 -0.98
CA LEU A 146 -10.12 2.07 -0.89
C LEU A 146 -9.62 3.48 -0.58
N ILE A 147 -8.71 3.62 0.39
CA ILE A 147 -8.09 4.92 0.72
C ILE A 147 -7.37 5.48 -0.50
N GLN A 148 -6.57 4.68 -1.19
CA GLN A 148 -5.87 5.10 -2.40
C GLN A 148 -6.85 5.50 -3.51
N GLY A 149 -7.94 4.75 -3.70
CA GLY A 149 -8.99 5.06 -4.66
C GLY A 149 -9.66 6.41 -4.37
N VAL A 150 -10.03 6.67 -3.11
CA VAL A 150 -10.60 7.95 -2.67
C VAL A 150 -9.61 9.09 -2.93
N MET A 151 -8.35 8.95 -2.50
CA MET A 151 -7.35 9.98 -2.65
C MET A 151 -7.06 10.28 -4.12
N ASN A 152 -6.90 9.27 -4.96
CA ASN A 152 -6.70 9.44 -6.40
C ASN A 152 -7.91 10.14 -7.06
N THR A 153 -9.13 9.75 -6.69
CA THR A 153 -10.36 10.39 -7.18
C THR A 153 -10.38 11.88 -6.82
N PHE A 154 -10.03 12.19 -5.58
CA PHE A 154 -9.97 13.57 -5.10
C PHE A 154 -8.94 14.41 -5.87
N VAL A 155 -7.74 13.87 -6.06
CA VAL A 155 -6.67 14.53 -6.84
C VAL A 155 -7.14 14.79 -8.27
N VAL A 156 -7.66 13.77 -8.96
CA VAL A 156 -8.14 13.87 -10.35
C VAL A 156 -9.28 14.87 -10.48
N PHE A 157 -10.25 14.83 -9.57
CA PHE A 157 -11.41 15.73 -9.61
C PHE A 157 -11.01 17.17 -9.35
N LEU A 158 -10.31 17.42 -8.25
CA LEU A 158 -9.98 18.77 -7.80
C LEU A 158 -9.04 19.50 -8.75
N SER A 159 -8.03 18.81 -9.29
CA SER A 159 -7.09 19.41 -10.25
C SER A 159 -7.80 19.86 -11.54
N ARG A 160 -8.80 19.11 -12.03
CA ARG A 160 -9.56 19.48 -13.23
C ARG A 160 -10.52 20.64 -12.96
N VAL A 161 -11.18 20.65 -11.79
CA VAL A 161 -12.05 21.77 -11.42
C VAL A 161 -11.27 23.07 -11.32
N ILE A 162 -10.14 23.07 -10.60
CA ILE A 162 -9.31 24.26 -10.45
C ILE A 162 -8.66 24.63 -11.77
N GLY A 163 -8.17 23.65 -12.54
CA GLY A 163 -7.59 23.88 -13.88
C GLY A 163 -8.57 24.59 -14.82
N TYR A 164 -9.83 24.15 -14.81
CA TYR A 164 -10.90 24.81 -15.57
C TYR A 164 -11.17 26.24 -15.09
N ALA A 165 -11.25 26.45 -13.77
CA ALA A 165 -11.49 27.78 -13.19
C ALA A 165 -10.37 28.77 -13.52
N VAL A 166 -9.10 28.34 -13.43
CA VAL A 166 -7.92 29.16 -13.79
C VAL A 166 -7.91 29.48 -15.27
N ASP A 167 -8.13 28.49 -16.13
CA ASP A 167 -8.17 28.70 -17.58
C ASP A 167 -9.28 29.67 -17.99
N SER A 168 -10.47 29.52 -17.40
CA SER A 168 -11.61 30.42 -17.61
C SER A 168 -11.33 31.86 -17.17
N PHE A 169 -10.58 32.02 -16.06
CA PHE A 169 -10.17 33.34 -15.58
C PHE A 169 -9.13 34.01 -16.50
N LEU A 170 -8.14 33.23 -16.97
CA LEU A 170 -7.07 33.73 -17.85
C LEU A 170 -7.59 34.10 -19.26
N ARG A 171 -8.63 33.41 -19.72
CA ARG A 171 -9.22 33.60 -21.05
C ARG A 171 -10.38 34.61 -21.07
N LYS A 172 -10.55 35.37 -20.01
CA LYS A 172 -11.62 36.37 -19.88
C LYS A 172 -11.47 37.45 -20.96
N GLY A 173 -12.17 37.27 -22.11
CA GLY A 173 -12.14 38.17 -23.24
C GLY A 173 -11.89 37.52 -24.61
N ASP A 174 -11.46 36.28 -24.66
CA ASP A 174 -11.19 35.57 -25.91
C ASP A 174 -12.25 34.46 -26.14
N SER A 175 -13.34 34.82 -26.81
CA SER A 175 -14.51 33.95 -27.02
C SER A 175 -14.38 33.03 -28.25
N GLN A 176 -13.24 33.02 -28.96
CA GLN A 176 -13.14 32.28 -30.23
C GLN A 176 -12.62 30.83 -30.11
N ASN A 177 -12.17 30.37 -28.96
CA ASN A 177 -11.60 29.04 -28.84
C ASN A 177 -12.38 28.20 -27.82
N SER A 178 -13.18 27.24 -28.29
CA SER A 178 -14.13 26.44 -27.49
C SER A 178 -13.48 25.23 -26.73
N GLY A 179 -12.14 25.08 -26.76
CA GLY A 179 -11.42 23.99 -26.08
C GLY A 179 -10.65 24.46 -24.84
N PRO A 180 -10.13 23.52 -24.00
CA PRO A 180 -9.27 23.86 -22.89
C PRO A 180 -7.98 24.53 -23.38
N GLY A 181 -7.64 25.68 -22.77
CA GLY A 181 -6.43 26.41 -23.07
C GLY A 181 -5.19 25.84 -22.39
N ILE A 182 -4.04 26.48 -22.66
CA ILE A 182 -2.78 26.08 -22.01
C ILE A 182 -2.83 26.24 -20.49
N GLY A 183 -3.60 27.22 -20.00
CA GLY A 183 -3.83 27.45 -18.57
C GLY A 183 -4.45 26.23 -17.87
N TYR A 184 -5.42 25.57 -18.52
CA TYR A 184 -6.02 24.34 -18.03
C TYR A 184 -4.97 23.23 -17.86
N TRP A 185 -4.19 22.94 -18.91
CA TRP A 185 -3.25 21.84 -18.89
C TRP A 185 -2.11 22.04 -17.90
N VAL A 186 -1.51 23.24 -17.89
CA VAL A 186 -0.43 23.57 -16.96
C VAL A 186 -0.91 23.50 -15.52
N THR A 187 -2.05 24.14 -15.21
CA THR A 187 -2.61 24.13 -13.85
C THR A 187 -2.96 22.71 -13.40
N THR A 188 -3.56 21.90 -14.27
CA THR A 188 -3.92 20.52 -13.96
C THR A 188 -2.69 19.68 -13.66
N ILE A 189 -1.62 19.77 -14.46
CA ILE A 189 -0.39 19.01 -14.23
C ILE A 189 0.27 19.42 -12.92
N VAL A 190 0.38 20.73 -12.66
CA VAL A 190 0.96 21.22 -11.40
C VAL A 190 0.15 20.73 -10.19
N LEU A 191 -1.17 20.82 -10.27
CA LEU A 191 -2.04 20.35 -9.18
C LEU A 191 -2.05 18.84 -9.02
N ASP A 192 -1.99 18.06 -10.10
CA ASP A 192 -1.85 16.59 -10.03
C ASP A 192 -0.59 16.22 -9.22
N ILE A 193 0.52 16.95 -9.42
CA ILE A 193 1.76 16.74 -8.67
C ILE A 193 1.59 17.17 -7.20
N VAL A 194 1.16 18.40 -6.94
CA VAL A 194 1.06 18.96 -5.59
C VAL A 194 0.05 18.19 -4.73
N LEU A 195 -1.17 17.98 -5.27
CA LEU A 195 -2.21 17.23 -4.58
C LEU A 195 -1.84 15.74 -4.44
N GLY A 196 -1.09 15.19 -5.41
CA GLY A 196 -0.54 13.84 -5.34
C GLY A 196 0.43 13.67 -4.16
N PHE A 197 1.31 14.64 -3.91
CA PHE A 197 2.17 14.64 -2.72
C PHE A 197 1.37 14.70 -1.42
N LEU A 198 0.35 15.58 -1.34
CA LEU A 198 -0.52 15.64 -0.17
C LEU A 198 -1.28 14.34 0.06
N ALA A 199 -1.81 13.76 -1.01
CA ALA A 199 -2.48 12.46 -0.97
C ALA A 199 -1.54 11.35 -0.47
N ALA A 200 -0.28 11.33 -0.93
CA ALA A 200 0.72 10.35 -0.50
C ALA A 200 1.02 10.44 1.02
N ILE A 201 1.06 11.65 1.60
CA ILE A 201 1.24 11.84 3.05
C ILE A 201 0.06 11.22 3.83
N ILE A 202 -1.17 11.44 3.35
CA ILE A 202 -2.38 10.88 3.98
C ILE A 202 -2.36 9.35 3.89
N VAL A 203 -2.07 8.79 2.73
CA VAL A 203 -1.96 7.35 2.51
C VAL A 203 -0.87 6.74 3.40
N ALA A 204 0.29 7.38 3.51
CA ALA A 204 1.38 6.94 4.36
C ALA A 204 0.99 6.98 5.85
N TRP A 205 0.23 7.99 6.28
CA TRP A 205 -0.28 8.04 7.66
C TRP A 205 -1.19 6.86 7.98
N PHE A 206 -2.15 6.54 7.10
CA PHE A 206 -3.02 5.37 7.25
C PHE A 206 -2.22 4.07 7.22
N SER A 207 -1.21 3.96 6.35
CA SER A 207 -0.32 2.81 6.28
C SER A 207 0.40 2.58 7.62
N ARG A 208 0.93 3.64 8.24
CA ARG A 208 1.57 3.53 9.57
C ARG A 208 0.60 3.08 10.66
N GLN A 209 -0.65 3.57 10.66
CA GLN A 209 -1.64 3.14 11.66
C GLN A 209 -1.98 1.65 11.56
N ARG A 210 -2.03 1.09 10.36
CA ARG A 210 -2.26 -0.35 10.19
C ARG A 210 -1.09 -1.21 10.68
N GLU A 211 0.16 -0.74 10.56
CA GLU A 211 1.33 -1.45 11.09
C GLU A 211 1.22 -1.66 12.62
N PHE A 212 0.84 -0.62 13.36
CA PHE A 212 0.64 -0.76 14.81
C PHE A 212 -0.45 -1.77 15.16
N ARG A 213 -1.53 -1.84 14.36
CA ARG A 213 -2.57 -2.84 14.54
C ARG A 213 -2.09 -4.25 14.22
N ALA A 214 -1.28 -4.39 13.19
CA ALA A 214 -0.70 -5.68 12.81
C ALA A 214 0.31 -6.17 13.86
N ASP A 215 1.12 -5.29 14.42
CA ASP A 215 2.03 -5.60 15.54
C ASP A 215 1.26 -6.10 16.78
N ALA A 216 0.20 -5.40 17.14
CA ALA A 216 -0.67 -5.82 18.24
C ALA A 216 -1.37 -7.16 17.94
N GLY A 217 -1.81 -7.36 16.69
CA GLY A 217 -2.40 -8.60 16.21
C GLY A 217 -1.41 -9.77 16.27
N ALA A 218 -0.16 -9.56 15.85
CA ALA A 218 0.91 -10.55 15.98
C ALA A 218 1.14 -10.94 17.45
N ALA A 219 1.24 -9.94 18.33
CA ALA A 219 1.40 -10.18 19.78
C ALA A 219 0.22 -10.96 20.39
N GLN A 220 -0.99 -10.71 19.91
CA GLN A 220 -2.20 -11.44 20.32
C GLN A 220 -2.18 -12.89 19.83
N LEU A 221 -1.85 -13.14 18.56
CA LEU A 221 -1.72 -14.48 17.97
C LEU A 221 -0.62 -15.31 18.67
N MET A 222 0.47 -14.64 19.05
CA MET A 222 1.56 -15.27 19.82
C MET A 222 1.24 -15.46 21.30
N GLY A 223 0.21 -14.79 21.85
CA GLY A 223 -0.08 -14.73 23.29
C GLY A 223 0.95 -13.94 24.11
N ARG A 224 1.93 -13.32 23.48
CA ARG A 224 3.02 -12.56 24.12
C ARG A 224 3.62 -11.55 23.14
N ARG A 225 4.12 -10.43 23.65
CA ARG A 225 4.66 -9.31 22.85
C ARG A 225 6.15 -9.45 22.52
N GLN A 226 6.89 -10.15 23.39
CA GLN A 226 8.35 -10.17 23.33
C GLN A 226 8.89 -10.69 22.01
N PRO A 227 8.34 -11.76 21.38
CA PRO A 227 8.84 -12.20 20.07
C PRO A 227 8.73 -11.16 18.98
N MET A 228 7.62 -10.35 18.95
CA MET A 228 7.46 -9.28 17.98
C MET A 228 8.44 -8.13 18.23
N ILE A 229 8.69 -7.79 19.50
CA ILE A 229 9.70 -6.80 19.88
C ILE A 229 11.09 -7.24 19.41
N ASN A 230 11.43 -8.51 19.65
CA ASN A 230 12.73 -9.08 19.24
C ASN A 230 12.88 -9.10 17.71
N ALA A 231 11.83 -9.50 16.99
CA ALA A 231 11.80 -9.50 15.52
C ALA A 231 12.03 -8.08 14.95
N LEU A 232 11.32 -7.09 15.49
CA LEU A 232 11.49 -5.69 15.10
C LEU A 232 12.91 -5.17 15.39
N ALA A 233 13.45 -5.47 16.57
CA ALA A 233 14.80 -5.06 16.96
C ALA A 233 15.86 -5.69 16.02
N ARG A 234 15.69 -6.96 15.64
CA ARG A 234 16.58 -7.63 14.72
C ARG A 234 16.49 -7.06 13.30
N LEU A 235 15.29 -6.84 12.78
CA LEU A 235 15.08 -6.21 11.46
C LEU A 235 15.68 -4.80 11.42
N GLY A 236 15.56 -4.03 12.49
CA GLY A 236 16.19 -2.72 12.61
C GLY A 236 17.72 -2.78 12.61
N GLY A 237 18.29 -3.77 13.27
CA GLY A 237 19.73 -3.99 13.29
C GLY A 237 20.31 -4.42 11.94
N LEU A 238 19.58 -5.24 11.19
CA LEU A 238 19.97 -5.66 9.84
C LEU A 238 19.92 -4.48 8.85
N HIS A 239 18.90 -3.64 8.90
CA HIS A 239 18.79 -2.45 8.05
C HIS A 239 19.85 -1.38 8.37
N THR A 240 20.28 -1.23 9.63
CA THR A 240 21.33 -0.27 10.00
C THR A 240 22.71 -0.70 9.53
N ALA A 241 22.97 -2.00 9.37
CA ALA A 241 24.24 -2.52 8.88
C ALA A 241 24.43 -2.30 7.36
N GLU A 242 23.34 -2.24 6.60
CA GLU A 242 23.36 -2.12 5.13
C GLU A 242 23.28 -0.68 4.61
N LEU A 243 22.89 0.29 5.45
CA LEU A 243 22.89 1.70 5.03
C LEU A 243 24.33 2.21 4.90
N PRO A 244 24.79 2.57 3.67
CA PRO A 244 26.09 3.22 3.52
C PRO A 244 26.17 4.44 4.44
N LYS A 245 27.26 4.59 5.16
CA LYS A 245 27.52 5.74 6.07
C LYS A 245 27.31 7.11 5.39
N SER A 246 27.36 7.17 4.06
CA SER A 246 27.05 8.34 3.24
C SER A 246 25.57 8.78 3.28
N MET A 247 24.63 7.88 3.53
CA MET A 247 23.18 8.24 3.62
C MET A 247 22.79 8.65 5.04
N SER A 248 23.47 8.16 6.07
CA SER A 248 23.25 8.63 7.45
C SER A 248 23.81 10.05 7.69
N ALA A 249 24.75 10.50 6.86
CA ALA A 249 25.32 11.86 6.91
C ALA A 249 24.41 12.93 6.25
N LEU A 250 23.45 12.53 5.43
CA LEU A 250 22.40 13.42 4.93
C LEU A 250 21.27 13.51 5.97
N GLY A 251 21.55 14.10 7.12
CA GLY A 251 20.61 14.36 8.23
C GLY A 251 19.32 15.11 7.86
N ILE A 252 19.03 15.29 6.58
CA ILE A 252 17.80 15.83 6.02
C ILE A 252 16.71 14.73 5.89
N ALA A 253 17.06 13.45 6.04
CA ALA A 253 16.11 12.34 5.91
C ALA A 253 15.12 12.20 7.09
N GLY A 254 15.39 12.85 8.25
CA GLY A 254 14.59 12.66 9.45
C GLY A 254 13.18 13.28 9.43
N GLY A 255 12.97 14.38 8.70
CA GLY A 255 11.71 15.12 8.76
C GLY A 255 10.76 14.80 7.59
N ILE A 256 11.16 15.15 6.38
CA ILE A 256 10.28 15.04 5.19
C ILE A 256 10.17 13.58 4.73
N GLY A 257 11.24 12.81 4.78
CA GLY A 257 11.22 11.39 4.38
C GLY A 257 10.27 10.55 5.24
N GLN A 258 10.15 10.84 6.53
CA GLN A 258 9.21 10.15 7.42
C GLN A 258 7.73 10.40 7.09
N LEU A 259 7.40 11.56 6.50
CA LEU A 259 6.03 11.85 6.09
C LEU A 259 5.54 10.90 4.99
N PHE A 260 6.45 10.45 4.13
CA PHE A 260 6.15 9.54 3.01
C PHE A 260 6.44 8.07 3.32
N SER A 261 7.04 7.77 4.48
CA SER A 261 7.29 6.40 4.89
C SER A 261 5.98 5.65 5.16
N THR A 262 5.84 4.48 4.55
CA THR A 262 4.69 3.59 4.74
C THR A 262 4.79 2.77 6.02
N HIS A 263 5.98 2.65 6.59
CA HIS A 263 6.23 1.99 7.87
C HIS A 263 6.68 3.02 8.92
N PRO A 264 6.19 2.90 10.18
CA PRO A 264 6.68 3.73 11.27
C PRO A 264 8.13 3.36 11.62
N PRO A 265 8.87 4.27 12.27
CA PRO A 265 10.15 3.93 12.88
C PRO A 265 10.04 2.70 13.78
N ILE A 266 11.03 1.82 13.73
CA ILE A 266 11.01 0.57 14.50
C ILE A 266 10.95 0.83 15.99
N GLU A 267 11.62 1.88 16.46
CA GLU A 267 11.61 2.31 17.85
C GLU A 267 10.19 2.70 18.32
N GLU A 268 9.40 3.35 17.46
CA GLU A 268 8.01 3.71 17.77
C GLU A 268 7.12 2.45 17.82
N ARG A 269 7.31 1.49 16.91
CA ARG A 269 6.60 0.21 16.92
C ARG A 269 6.88 -0.56 18.21
N ILE A 270 8.17 -0.67 18.60
CA ILE A 270 8.59 -1.33 19.84
C ILE A 270 8.01 -0.61 21.06
N ALA A 271 8.10 0.73 21.11
CA ALA A 271 7.57 1.51 22.23
C ALA A 271 6.06 1.29 22.41
N ARG A 272 5.28 1.22 21.32
CA ARG A 272 3.84 0.92 21.41
C ARG A 272 3.53 -0.49 21.91
N LEU A 273 4.31 -1.49 21.51
CA LEU A 273 4.16 -2.85 21.99
C LEU A 273 4.50 -2.97 23.49
N GLN A 274 5.39 -2.13 24.02
CA GLN A 274 5.77 -2.11 25.44
C GLN A 274 4.72 -1.43 26.34
N GLN A 275 3.85 -0.57 25.79
CA GLN A 275 2.80 0.09 26.56
C GLN A 275 1.76 -0.92 27.08
N PRO A 276 1.31 -0.82 28.33
CA PRO A 276 0.18 -1.62 28.81
C PRO A 276 -1.03 -1.31 27.91
N GLN A 277 -1.70 -2.34 27.41
CA GLN A 277 -3.03 -2.14 26.82
C GLN A 277 -3.99 -1.88 27.97
N GLY A 278 -4.53 -0.67 28.03
CA GLY A 278 -5.57 -0.30 28.96
C GLY A 278 -6.88 -1.04 28.70
#